data_455e3aa4f3ff1e0900482551515de235
#
_entry.id   455e3aa4f3ff1e0900482551515de235
#
_cell.length_a   1.000
_cell.length_b   1.000
_cell.length_c   1.000
_cell.angle_alpha   90.00
_cell.angle_beta   90.00
_cell.angle_gamma   90.00
#
_symmetry.space_group_name_H-M   'P 1'
#
loop_
_entity.id
_entity.type
_entity.pdbx_description
1 polymer ?
#
loop_
_entity_poly.entity_id
_entity_poly.type
_entity_poly.pdbx_seq_one_letter_code
_entity_poly.pdbx_strand_id
1 'polypeptide(L)'
;MNLIITMEEEKILNTLGYVMASSYRLSVIKYIGTSVRIPSDIAKKIGVRTNHISNVLSDLKKNGLVICLNENAHKGRLYKNTELALGVLKYINDMD
;
A
#
# COMPACT_ATOMS: atom_id res chain seq x y z
N MET A 1 29.10 -12.05 13.07
CA MET A 1 28.30 -11.88 11.85
C MET A 1 27.90 -10.42 11.69
N ASN A 2 28.29 -9.84 10.58
CA ASN A 2 27.94 -8.45 10.32
C ASN A 2 26.65 -8.40 9.51
N LEU A 3 25.64 -7.79 10.10
CA LEU A 3 24.41 -7.52 9.39
C LEU A 3 24.45 -6.07 8.91
N ILE A 4 24.76 -5.91 7.63
CA ILE A 4 24.69 -4.59 7.02
C ILE A 4 23.33 -4.47 6.39
N ILE A 5 22.54 -3.58 6.96
CA ILE A 5 21.22 -3.26 6.42
C ILE A 5 21.35 -1.95 5.67
N THR A 6 20.95 -1.93 4.39
CA THR A 6 20.93 -0.73 3.60
C THR A 6 19.87 0.23 4.13
N MET A 7 19.98 1.52 3.82
CA MET A 7 18.96 2.50 4.19
C MET A 7 17.59 2.13 3.58
N GLU A 8 17.62 1.58 2.38
CA GLU A 8 16.41 1.14 1.70
C GLU A 8 15.75 -0.02 2.43
N GLU A 9 16.54 -1.03 2.84
CA GLU A 9 16.03 -2.16 3.61
C GLU A 9 15.51 -1.72 4.97
N GLU A 10 16.19 -0.79 5.64
CA GLU A 10 15.73 -0.24 6.91
C GLU A 10 14.36 0.43 6.75
N LYS A 11 14.18 1.20 5.68
CA LYS A 11 12.92 1.85 5.39
C LYS A 11 11.80 0.83 5.15
N ILE A 12 12.10 -0.24 4.41
CA ILE A 12 11.15 -1.32 4.18
C ILE A 12 10.75 -1.98 5.51
N LEU A 13 11.72 -2.28 6.36
CA LEU A 13 11.46 -2.92 7.65
C LEU A 13 10.62 -2.03 8.58
N ASN A 14 10.92 -0.73 8.62
CA ASN A 14 10.14 0.22 9.41
C ASN A 14 8.71 0.32 8.89
N THR A 15 8.53 0.32 7.58
CA THR A 15 7.22 0.42 6.95
C THR A 15 6.44 -0.89 7.09
N LEU A 16 7.13 -2.02 7.14
CA LEU A 16 6.51 -3.33 7.31
C LEU A 16 5.63 -3.37 8.57
N GLY A 17 6.12 -2.85 9.69
CA GLY A 17 5.36 -2.80 10.94
C GLY A 17 4.07 -1.99 10.78
N TYR A 18 4.14 -0.86 10.10
CA TYR A 18 2.98 -0.03 9.83
C TYR A 18 1.93 -0.77 8.98
N VAL A 19 2.38 -1.47 7.95
CA VAL A 19 1.49 -2.23 7.06
C VAL A 19 0.86 -3.40 7.80
N MET A 20 1.66 -4.15 8.54
CA MET A 20 1.19 -5.34 9.25
C MET A 20 0.30 -5.02 10.44
N ALA A 21 0.30 -3.79 10.92
CA ALA A 21 -0.55 -3.38 12.03
C ALA A 21 -2.04 -3.31 11.65
N SER A 22 -2.36 -3.36 10.36
CA SER A 22 -3.74 -3.31 9.87
C SER A 22 -3.93 -4.26 8.70
N SER A 23 -4.89 -5.18 8.85
CA SER A 23 -5.23 -6.11 7.77
C SER A 23 -5.72 -5.36 6.52
N TYR A 24 -6.36 -4.22 6.71
CA TYR A 24 -6.85 -3.42 5.57
C TYR A 24 -5.70 -2.82 4.77
N ARG A 25 -4.67 -2.30 5.43
CA ARG A 25 -3.50 -1.75 4.75
C ARG A 25 -2.84 -2.81 3.87
N LEU A 26 -2.61 -3.98 4.42
CA LEU A 26 -2.00 -5.08 3.71
C LEU A 26 -2.88 -5.54 2.54
N SER A 27 -4.17 -5.73 2.78
CA SER A 27 -5.11 -6.17 1.74
C SER A 27 -5.18 -5.19 0.58
N VAL A 28 -5.16 -3.89 0.88
CA VAL A 28 -5.21 -2.84 -0.15
C VAL A 28 -3.97 -2.91 -1.04
N ILE A 29 -2.78 -2.89 -0.46
CA ILE A 29 -1.56 -2.89 -1.28
C ILE A 29 -1.36 -4.22 -2.00
N LYS A 30 -1.82 -5.33 -1.45
CA LYS A 30 -1.81 -6.62 -2.14
C LYS A 30 -2.71 -6.59 -3.37
N TYR A 31 -3.93 -6.07 -3.21
CA TYR A 31 -4.86 -6.03 -4.33
C TYR A 31 -4.40 -5.08 -5.43
N ILE A 32 -3.84 -3.94 -5.06
CA ILE A 32 -3.27 -3.02 -6.05
C ILE A 32 -2.13 -3.72 -6.81
N GLY A 33 -1.22 -4.37 -6.07
CA GLY A 33 -0.09 -5.07 -6.68
C GLY A 33 0.70 -4.15 -7.62
N THR A 34 0.86 -4.56 -8.88
CA THR A 34 1.50 -3.78 -9.93
C THR A 34 0.48 -3.07 -10.84
N SER A 35 -0.78 -3.15 -10.49
CA SER A 35 -1.88 -2.57 -11.27
C SER A 35 -2.20 -1.15 -10.82
N VAL A 36 -3.13 -0.53 -11.52
CA VAL A 36 -3.73 0.74 -11.14
C VAL A 36 -5.18 0.43 -10.76
N ARG A 37 -5.64 0.93 -9.62
CA ARG A 37 -6.97 0.63 -9.11
C ARG A 37 -7.70 1.89 -8.67
N ILE A 38 -9.04 1.84 -8.74
CA ILE A 38 -9.89 2.90 -8.20
C ILE A 38 -10.46 2.46 -6.84
N PRO A 39 -10.79 3.41 -5.95
CA PRO A 39 -11.25 3.07 -4.59
C PRO A 39 -12.48 2.16 -4.56
N SER A 40 -13.43 2.36 -5.46
CA SER A 40 -14.65 1.54 -5.49
C SER A 40 -14.36 0.07 -5.79
N ASP A 41 -13.39 -0.21 -6.68
CA ASP A 41 -12.99 -1.59 -6.99
C ASP A 41 -12.30 -2.24 -5.78
N ILE A 42 -11.42 -1.47 -5.14
CA ILE A 42 -10.70 -1.95 -3.95
C ILE A 42 -11.72 -2.26 -2.84
N ALA A 43 -12.64 -1.35 -2.60
CA ALA A 43 -13.68 -1.51 -1.58
C ALA A 43 -14.52 -2.75 -1.84
N LYS A 44 -14.94 -2.95 -3.07
CA LYS A 44 -15.72 -4.11 -3.48
C LYS A 44 -14.95 -5.40 -3.28
N LYS A 45 -13.67 -5.42 -3.66
CA LYS A 45 -12.83 -6.60 -3.53
C LYS A 45 -12.62 -7.00 -2.06
N ILE A 46 -12.41 -6.01 -1.20
CA ILE A 46 -12.12 -6.24 0.22
C ILE A 46 -13.40 -6.44 1.03
N GLY A 47 -14.53 -5.92 0.54
CA GLY A 47 -15.82 -6.08 1.20
C GLY A 47 -16.09 -5.00 2.25
N VAL A 48 -15.63 -3.79 2.02
CA VAL A 48 -15.88 -2.64 2.90
C VAL A 48 -16.41 -1.47 2.09
N ARG A 49 -16.83 -0.41 2.78
CA ARG A 49 -17.36 0.78 2.13
C ARG A 49 -16.25 1.58 1.46
N THR A 50 -16.58 2.25 0.36
CA THR A 50 -15.62 3.06 -0.39
C THR A 50 -15.01 4.16 0.46
N ASN A 51 -15.79 4.82 1.34
CA ASN A 51 -15.26 5.86 2.20
C ASN A 51 -14.21 5.32 3.18
N HIS A 52 -14.38 4.09 3.65
CA HIS A 52 -13.36 3.45 4.50
C HIS A 52 -12.07 3.24 3.70
N ILE A 53 -12.18 2.74 2.48
CA ILE A 53 -11.01 2.54 1.61
C ILE A 53 -10.34 3.88 1.28
N SER A 54 -11.12 4.94 1.05
CA SER A 54 -10.55 6.26 0.79
C SER A 54 -9.70 6.75 1.97
N ASN A 55 -10.12 6.46 3.20
CA ASN A 55 -9.34 6.81 4.38
C ASN A 55 -8.07 5.96 4.48
N VAL A 56 -8.16 4.67 4.19
CA VAL A 56 -6.99 3.78 4.17
C VAL A 56 -5.99 4.25 3.11
N LEU A 57 -6.47 4.59 1.91
CA LEU A 57 -5.61 5.08 0.83
C LEU A 57 -4.96 6.41 1.19
N SER A 58 -5.69 7.30 1.87
CA SER A 58 -5.14 8.57 2.33
C SER A 58 -3.97 8.34 3.29
N ASP A 59 -4.12 7.41 4.24
CA ASP A 59 -3.06 7.07 5.18
C ASP A 59 -1.87 6.41 4.49
N LEU A 60 -2.14 5.49 3.57
CA LEU A 60 -1.08 4.84 2.80
C LEU A 60 -0.29 5.86 1.97
N LYS A 61 -1.00 6.85 1.40
CA LYS A 61 -0.36 7.91 0.63
C LYS A 61 0.56 8.75 1.52
N LYS A 62 0.10 9.12 2.71
CA LYS A 62 0.91 9.88 3.67
C LYS A 62 2.18 9.15 4.06
N ASN A 63 2.13 7.82 4.07
CA ASN A 63 3.26 6.97 4.42
C ASN A 63 4.07 6.50 3.20
N GLY A 64 3.83 7.09 2.04
CA GLY A 64 4.63 6.83 0.85
C GLY A 64 4.41 5.47 0.19
N LEU A 65 3.27 4.82 0.48
CA LEU A 65 3.00 3.48 -0.03
C LEU A 65 2.15 3.46 -1.29
N VAL A 66 1.32 4.49 -1.50
CA VAL A 66 0.56 4.64 -2.74
C VAL A 66 0.67 6.07 -3.24
N ILE A 67 0.45 6.25 -4.53
CA ILE A 67 0.29 7.57 -5.15
C ILE A 67 -1.04 7.60 -5.88
N CYS A 68 -1.62 8.80 -5.98
CA CYS A 68 -2.78 9.04 -6.81
C CYS A 68 -2.32 9.67 -8.12
N LEU A 69 -2.65 9.04 -9.24
CA LEU A 69 -2.20 9.48 -10.56
C LEU A 69 -2.96 10.68 -11.09
N ASN A 70 -4.15 10.94 -10.55
CA ASN A 70 -5.05 12.01 -11.03
C ASN A 70 -5.70 12.73 -9.86
N GLU A 71 -4.90 13.40 -9.03
CA GLU A 71 -5.36 14.01 -7.78
C GLU A 71 -6.46 15.04 -7.94
N ASN A 72 -6.58 15.67 -9.11
CA ASN A 72 -7.63 16.64 -9.39
C ASN A 72 -9.00 16.01 -9.63
N ALA A 73 -9.08 14.71 -9.81
CA ALA A 73 -10.34 14.03 -10.02
C ALA A 73 -11.11 13.89 -8.72
N HIS A 74 -12.43 14.15 -8.76
CA HIS A 74 -13.32 13.91 -7.62
C HIS A 74 -13.83 12.48 -7.59
N LYS A 75 -13.95 11.87 -8.75
CA LYS A 75 -14.36 10.47 -8.90
C LYS A 75 -13.37 9.73 -9.78
N GLY A 76 -13.29 8.42 -9.59
CA GLY A 76 -12.41 7.60 -10.40
C GLY A 76 -10.94 7.90 -10.18
N ARG A 77 -10.56 8.22 -8.94
CA ARG A 77 -9.14 8.42 -8.63
C ARG A 77 -8.38 7.13 -8.86
N LEU A 78 -7.22 7.27 -9.49
CA LEU A 78 -6.38 6.14 -9.86
C LEU A 78 -5.21 6.02 -8.87
N TYR A 79 -5.13 4.89 -8.19
CA TYR A 79 -4.07 4.64 -7.21
C TYR A 79 -3.13 3.54 -7.68
N LYS A 80 -1.87 3.74 -7.36
CA LYS A 80 -0.79 2.81 -7.72
C LYS A 80 0.15 2.67 -6.53
N ASN A 81 0.67 1.46 -6.32
CA ASN A 81 1.71 1.22 -5.32
C ASN A 81 3.01 1.91 -5.73
N THR A 82 3.73 2.40 -4.73
CA THR A 82 5.09 2.91 -4.90
C THR A 82 6.08 1.74 -4.85
N GLU A 83 7.33 2.00 -5.18
CA GLU A 83 8.38 1.01 -5.03
C GLU A 83 8.54 0.56 -3.58
N LEU A 84 8.31 1.46 -2.62
CA LEU A 84 8.33 1.10 -1.20
C LEU A 84 7.27 0.04 -0.90
N ALA A 85 6.04 0.22 -1.38
CA ALA A 85 4.98 -0.76 -1.19
C ALA A 85 5.31 -2.10 -1.84
N LEU A 86 5.86 -2.07 -3.05
CA LEU A 86 6.27 -3.29 -3.75
C LEU A 86 7.40 -4.00 -3.01
N GLY A 87 8.33 -3.25 -2.43
CA GLY A 87 9.39 -3.80 -1.59
C GLY A 87 8.85 -4.47 -0.34
N VAL A 88 7.87 -3.85 0.31
CA VAL A 88 7.19 -4.44 1.48
C VAL A 88 6.50 -5.74 1.10
N LEU A 89 5.77 -5.74 -0.02
CA LEU A 89 5.07 -6.94 -0.49
C LEU A 89 6.04 -8.08 -0.80
N LYS A 90 7.16 -7.76 -1.44
CA LYS A 90 8.19 -8.76 -1.72
C LYS A 90 8.75 -9.34 -0.43
N TYR A 91 9.02 -8.49 0.54
CA TYR A 91 9.53 -8.93 1.84
C TYR A 91 8.56 -9.88 2.53
N ILE A 92 7.26 -9.53 2.51
CA ILE A 92 6.21 -10.39 3.09
C ILE A 92 6.15 -11.74 2.36
N ASN A 93 6.20 -11.74 1.04
CA ASN A 93 6.17 -12.97 0.25
C ASN A 93 7.38 -13.85 0.56
N ASP A 94 8.54 -13.27 0.76
CA ASP A 94 9.77 -14.00 1.05
C ASP A 94 9.76 -14.61 2.47
N MET A 95 8.89 -14.10 3.35
CA MET A 95 8.74 -14.63 4.71
C MET A 95 7.89 -15.90 4.77
N ASP A 96 7.12 -16.20 3.74
CA ASP A 96 6.27 -17.41 3.67
C ASP A 96 7.11 -18.65 3.21
#